data_69def3ff245cd2e8b501140e24f08153
#
_entry.id   69def3ff245cd2e8b501140e24f08153
#
_cell.length_a   1.000
_cell.length_b   1.000
_cell.length_c   1.000
_cell.angle_alpha   90.00
_cell.angle_beta   90.00
_cell.angle_gamma   90.00
#
_symmetry.space_group_name_H-M   'P 1'
#
loop_
_entity.id
_entity.type
_entity.pdbx_description
1 polymer ?
#
loop_
_entity_poly.entity_id
_entity_poly.type
_entity_poly.pdbx_seq_one_letter_code
_entity_poly.pdbx_strand_id
1 'polypeptide(L)'
;DPKNQWLKGHKVIVPLVGRVIPVIEDRYVEIEFGTGCLKVTPAHDVNDYNLGKTHNLETIDIFNPDGTLSEAAGLYVGQERMEVRKQIAKDLAEAGLMEKVEDYTNKVGYSERNPEVAVEPRLCMQWYLSMQHFADIALPPVLNGEIKFHPQKYVTTYRNWLENIDDWCISRQLWWGHRIPA
;
A
#
# COMPACT_ATOMS: atom_id res chain seq x y z
N ASP A 1 -6.63 -21.08 -5.75
CA ASP A 1 -7.07 -22.19 -4.92
C ASP A 1 -8.19 -22.96 -5.63
N PRO A 2 -8.07 -24.30 -5.80
CA PRO A 2 -9.13 -25.11 -6.39
C PRO A 2 -10.48 -25.00 -5.71
N LYS A 3 -10.51 -24.73 -4.41
CA LYS A 3 -11.75 -24.54 -3.63
C LYS A 3 -12.53 -23.31 -4.07
N ASN A 4 -11.84 -22.30 -4.58
CA ASN A 4 -12.41 -21.00 -4.90
C ASN A 4 -12.56 -20.76 -6.41
N GLN A 5 -12.28 -21.77 -7.26
CA GLN A 5 -12.40 -21.65 -8.73
C GLN A 5 -13.80 -21.25 -9.22
N TRP A 6 -14.83 -21.62 -8.48
CA TRP A 6 -16.21 -21.22 -8.78
C TRP A 6 -16.43 -19.70 -8.73
N LEU A 7 -15.55 -18.94 -8.02
CA LEU A 7 -15.61 -17.49 -7.96
C LEU A 7 -15.08 -16.79 -9.22
N LYS A 8 -14.40 -17.52 -10.09
CA LYS A 8 -13.80 -16.95 -11.31
C LYS A 8 -14.83 -16.26 -12.18
N GLY A 9 -14.55 -14.99 -12.52
CA GLY A 9 -15.45 -14.17 -13.33
C GLY A 9 -16.68 -13.63 -12.60
N HIS A 10 -16.83 -13.93 -11.31
CA HIS A 10 -17.89 -13.39 -10.48
C HIS A 10 -17.55 -11.99 -9.98
N LYS A 11 -18.57 -11.32 -9.48
CA LYS A 11 -18.46 -10.06 -8.72
C LYS A 11 -19.05 -10.29 -7.35
N VAL A 12 -18.55 -9.55 -6.38
CA VAL A 12 -19.06 -9.56 -5.00
C VAL A 12 -19.53 -8.19 -4.59
N ILE A 13 -20.43 -8.14 -3.63
CA ILE A 13 -20.99 -6.90 -3.08
C ILE A 13 -20.31 -6.63 -1.76
N VAL A 14 -19.70 -5.45 -1.63
CA VAL A 14 -19.14 -5.00 -0.35
C VAL A 14 -20.29 -4.75 0.61
N PRO A 15 -20.29 -5.40 1.79
CA PRO A 15 -21.34 -5.24 2.78
C PRO A 15 -21.56 -3.77 3.17
N LEU A 16 -22.78 -3.44 3.58
CA LEU A 16 -23.25 -2.13 4.02
C LEU A 16 -23.21 -1.03 2.95
N VAL A 17 -22.14 -0.96 2.16
CA VAL A 17 -21.95 0.08 1.10
C VAL A 17 -22.65 -0.30 -0.20
N GLY A 18 -22.87 -1.60 -0.44
CA GLY A 18 -23.50 -2.10 -1.67
C GLY A 18 -22.65 -1.98 -2.93
N ARG A 19 -21.35 -1.64 -2.81
CA ARG A 19 -20.43 -1.53 -3.94
C ARG A 19 -20.15 -2.89 -4.56
N VAL A 20 -20.25 -2.98 -5.87
CA VAL A 20 -19.93 -4.20 -6.63
C VAL A 20 -18.47 -4.16 -7.04
N ILE A 21 -17.72 -5.17 -6.66
CA ILE A 21 -16.29 -5.31 -6.99
C ILE A 21 -16.01 -6.62 -7.73
N PRO A 22 -14.99 -6.67 -8.60
CA PRO A 22 -14.63 -7.88 -9.32
C PRO A 22 -13.89 -8.87 -8.40
N VAL A 23 -14.04 -10.17 -8.70
CA VAL A 23 -13.14 -11.21 -8.21
C VAL A 23 -12.03 -11.38 -9.23
N ILE A 24 -10.78 -11.23 -8.79
CA ILE A 24 -9.59 -11.40 -9.62
C ILE A 24 -8.79 -12.62 -9.16
N GLU A 25 -7.99 -13.18 -10.07
CA GLU A 25 -7.08 -14.28 -9.77
C GLU A 25 -5.64 -13.76 -9.80
N ASP A 26 -4.89 -13.98 -8.73
CA ASP A 26 -3.49 -13.61 -8.66
C ASP A 26 -2.69 -14.64 -7.86
N ARG A 27 -1.43 -14.86 -8.26
CA ARG A 27 -0.48 -15.73 -7.56
C ARG A 27 -0.02 -15.20 -6.21
N TYR A 28 -0.31 -13.94 -5.90
CA TYR A 28 -0.03 -13.31 -4.62
C TYR A 28 -0.80 -13.98 -3.47
N VAL A 29 -1.95 -14.59 -3.78
CA VAL A 29 -2.78 -15.27 -2.77
C VAL A 29 -2.21 -16.65 -2.48
N GLU A 30 -1.80 -16.87 -1.24
CA GLU A 30 -1.31 -18.17 -0.78
C GLU A 30 -2.49 -19.11 -0.48
N ILE A 31 -2.45 -20.31 -1.09
CA ILE A 31 -3.54 -21.29 -1.02
C ILE A 31 -3.76 -21.82 0.40
N GLU A 32 -2.69 -21.93 1.16
CA GLU A 32 -2.70 -22.50 2.51
C GLU A 32 -2.96 -21.45 3.60
N PHE A 33 -3.04 -20.18 3.22
CA PHE A 33 -3.27 -19.10 4.17
C PHE A 33 -4.74 -18.71 4.24
N GLY A 34 -5.35 -18.88 5.41
CA GLY A 34 -6.74 -18.50 5.68
C GLY A 34 -7.74 -19.18 4.75
N THR A 35 -8.60 -18.41 4.11
CA THR A 35 -9.64 -18.88 3.19
C THR A 35 -9.18 -19.03 1.75
N GLY A 36 -7.95 -18.58 1.42
CA GLY A 36 -7.48 -18.44 0.05
C GLY A 36 -8.18 -17.28 -0.72
N CYS A 37 -8.87 -16.40 -0.01
CA CYS A 37 -9.47 -15.18 -0.56
C CYS A 37 -8.90 -13.96 0.16
N LEU A 38 -8.40 -13.00 -0.60
CA LEU A 38 -7.84 -11.76 -0.09
C LEU A 38 -8.74 -10.58 -0.48
N LYS A 39 -9.04 -9.72 0.49
CA LYS A 39 -9.62 -8.40 0.22
C LYS A 39 -8.51 -7.44 -0.22
N VAL A 40 -8.71 -6.78 -1.36
CA VAL A 40 -7.73 -5.84 -1.95
C VAL A 40 -8.25 -4.41 -1.87
N THR A 41 -7.45 -3.52 -1.27
CA THR A 41 -7.77 -2.09 -1.10
C THR A 41 -6.62 -1.23 -1.63
N PRO A 42 -6.57 -0.92 -2.92
CA PRO A 42 -5.41 -0.28 -3.58
C PRO A 42 -4.98 1.07 -3.00
N ALA A 43 -5.88 1.80 -2.35
CA ALA A 43 -5.58 3.12 -1.80
C ALA A 43 -4.82 3.08 -0.47
N HIS A 44 -4.85 1.96 0.28
CA HIS A 44 -4.46 1.92 1.68
C HIS A 44 -3.47 0.81 2.05
N ASP A 45 -2.93 0.12 1.06
CA ASP A 45 -1.88 -0.89 1.22
C ASP A 45 -0.97 -0.94 -0.01
N VAL A 46 0.35 -1.05 0.19
CA VAL A 46 1.33 -1.03 -0.90
C VAL A 46 1.22 -2.27 -1.81
N ASN A 47 0.98 -3.44 -1.23
CA ASN A 47 0.82 -4.68 -2.00
C ASN A 47 -0.49 -4.65 -2.79
N ASP A 48 -1.56 -4.19 -2.15
CA ASP A 48 -2.87 -4.01 -2.78
C ASP A 48 -2.81 -2.96 -3.91
N TYR A 49 -1.99 -1.91 -3.75
CA TYR A 49 -1.75 -0.93 -4.80
C TYR A 49 -1.10 -1.57 -6.04
N ASN A 50 -0.10 -2.42 -5.84
CA ASN A 50 0.55 -3.13 -6.93
C ASN A 50 -0.40 -4.12 -7.63
N LEU A 51 -1.23 -4.84 -6.87
CA LEU A 51 -2.31 -5.65 -7.41
C LEU A 51 -3.31 -4.79 -8.20
N GLY A 52 -3.66 -3.63 -7.66
CA GLY A 52 -4.53 -2.65 -8.30
C GLY A 52 -4.01 -2.22 -9.68
N LYS A 53 -2.71 -1.94 -9.79
CA LYS A 53 -2.05 -1.63 -11.07
C LYS A 53 -2.09 -2.81 -12.03
N THR A 54 -1.75 -4.00 -11.56
CA THR A 54 -1.68 -5.21 -12.39
C THR A 54 -3.05 -5.57 -12.99
N HIS A 55 -4.11 -5.41 -12.21
CA HIS A 55 -5.47 -5.79 -12.59
C HIS A 55 -6.37 -4.61 -12.96
N ASN A 56 -5.81 -3.41 -13.06
CA ASN A 56 -6.53 -2.17 -13.37
C ASN A 56 -7.75 -1.95 -12.45
N LEU A 57 -7.56 -2.13 -11.15
CA LEU A 57 -8.60 -1.94 -10.15
C LEU A 57 -8.78 -0.46 -9.83
N GLU A 58 -10.00 -0.09 -9.47
CA GLU A 58 -10.31 1.26 -8.99
C GLU A 58 -9.59 1.53 -7.66
N THR A 59 -8.98 2.72 -7.56
CA THR A 59 -8.30 3.18 -6.35
C THR A 59 -9.19 4.21 -5.65
N ILE A 60 -9.74 3.83 -4.50
CA ILE A 60 -10.70 4.65 -3.76
C ILE A 60 -10.09 5.03 -2.42
N ASP A 61 -9.70 6.30 -2.26
CA ASP A 61 -9.23 6.86 -1.00
C ASP A 61 -10.43 7.30 -0.16
N ILE A 62 -10.64 6.62 0.97
CA ILE A 62 -11.77 6.86 1.86
C ILE A 62 -11.45 7.78 3.04
N PHE A 63 -10.23 8.33 3.12
CA PHE A 63 -9.83 9.18 4.24
C PHE A 63 -9.65 10.64 3.84
N ASN A 64 -10.04 11.53 4.73
CA ASN A 64 -9.61 12.91 4.75
C ASN A 64 -8.19 13.04 5.35
N PRO A 65 -7.49 14.18 5.15
CA PRO A 65 -6.16 14.39 5.72
C PRO A 65 -6.08 14.31 7.25
N ASP A 66 -7.18 14.55 7.95
CA ASP A 66 -7.30 14.50 9.41
C ASP A 66 -7.64 13.10 9.96
N GLY A 67 -7.79 12.11 9.08
CA GLY A 67 -8.13 10.73 9.45
C GLY A 67 -9.61 10.46 9.66
N THR A 68 -10.47 11.41 9.34
CA THR A 68 -11.92 11.17 9.24
C THR A 68 -12.27 10.51 7.90
N LEU A 69 -13.45 9.91 7.80
CA LEU A 69 -13.90 9.32 6.54
C LEU A 69 -14.38 10.40 5.57
N SER A 70 -13.94 10.28 4.31
CA SER A 70 -14.35 11.15 3.22
C SER A 70 -15.71 10.71 2.61
N GLU A 71 -16.25 11.51 1.72
CA GLU A 71 -17.47 11.17 0.97
C GLU A 71 -17.33 9.88 0.15
N ALA A 72 -16.11 9.56 -0.31
CA ALA A 72 -15.83 8.32 -1.04
C ALA A 72 -16.06 7.04 -0.22
N ALA A 73 -16.10 7.15 1.09
CA ALA A 73 -16.43 6.03 1.98
C ALA A 73 -17.89 5.59 1.83
N GLY A 74 -18.81 6.50 1.50
CA GLY A 74 -20.23 6.25 1.33
C GLY A 74 -21.01 6.08 2.65
N LEU A 75 -20.33 5.67 3.73
CA LEU A 75 -20.86 5.52 5.08
C LEU A 75 -19.96 6.22 6.09
N TYR A 76 -20.53 6.65 7.21
CA TYR A 76 -19.81 7.27 8.35
C TYR A 76 -18.99 8.51 7.97
N VAL A 77 -19.40 9.24 6.94
CA VAL A 77 -18.69 10.42 6.43
C VAL A 77 -18.46 11.44 7.54
N GLY A 78 -17.23 11.95 7.65
CA GLY A 78 -16.82 12.90 8.67
C GLY A 78 -16.54 12.31 10.06
N GLN A 79 -16.76 11.01 10.26
CA GLN A 79 -16.44 10.35 11.52
C GLN A 79 -14.98 9.89 11.58
N GLU A 80 -14.42 9.83 12.79
CA GLU A 80 -13.05 9.40 13.02
C GLU A 80 -12.92 7.87 12.81
N ARG A 81 -11.88 7.44 12.09
CA ARG A 81 -11.70 6.05 11.64
C ARG A 81 -11.67 5.01 12.74
N MET A 82 -11.14 5.33 13.92
CA MET A 82 -11.08 4.38 15.03
C MET A 82 -12.44 4.18 15.70
N GLU A 83 -13.27 5.22 15.72
CA GLU A 83 -14.67 5.11 16.18
C GLU A 83 -15.53 4.34 15.16
N VAL A 84 -15.34 4.64 13.87
CA VAL A 84 -16.01 3.90 12.78
C VAL A 84 -15.66 2.42 12.81
N ARG A 85 -14.41 2.06 13.12
CA ARG A 85 -13.99 0.65 13.25
C ARG A 85 -14.81 -0.11 14.29
N LYS A 86 -15.17 0.54 15.39
CA LYS A 86 -16.01 -0.05 16.42
C LYS A 86 -17.48 -0.14 15.99
N GLN A 87 -17.96 0.90 15.28
CA GLN A 87 -19.34 0.96 14.84
C GLN A 87 -19.63 -0.04 13.72
N ILE A 88 -18.75 -0.13 12.71
CA ILE A 88 -18.95 -1.02 11.56
C ILE A 88 -19.01 -2.50 11.99
N ALA A 89 -18.28 -2.88 13.04
CA ALA A 89 -18.34 -4.24 13.57
C ALA A 89 -19.75 -4.57 14.13
N LYS A 90 -20.40 -3.61 14.78
CA LYS A 90 -21.77 -3.76 15.27
C LYS A 90 -22.76 -3.84 14.12
N ASP A 91 -22.65 -2.94 13.15
CA ASP A 91 -23.58 -2.87 12.01
C ASP A 91 -23.47 -4.13 11.14
N LEU A 92 -22.27 -4.70 10.97
CA LEU A 92 -22.08 -6.00 10.31
C LEU A 92 -22.72 -7.15 11.09
N ALA A 93 -22.61 -7.13 12.42
CA ALA A 93 -23.24 -8.14 13.27
C ALA A 93 -24.77 -8.04 13.23
N GLU A 94 -25.34 -6.83 13.31
CA GLU A 94 -26.77 -6.57 13.19
C GLU A 94 -27.34 -6.98 11.81
N ALA A 95 -26.55 -6.79 10.76
CA ALA A 95 -26.89 -7.25 9.41
C ALA A 95 -26.75 -8.76 9.20
N GLY A 96 -26.24 -9.50 10.19
CA GLY A 96 -26.00 -10.95 10.10
C GLY A 96 -24.82 -11.31 9.17
N LEU A 97 -23.90 -10.35 8.94
CA LEU A 97 -22.75 -10.49 8.03
C LEU A 97 -21.42 -10.70 8.76
N MET A 98 -21.46 -10.76 10.10
CA MET A 98 -20.31 -11.04 10.94
C MET A 98 -20.24 -12.55 11.22
N GLU A 99 -19.28 -13.24 10.63
CA GLU A 99 -19.12 -14.69 10.82
C GLU A 99 -18.36 -15.01 12.11
N LYS A 100 -17.24 -14.30 12.35
CA LYS A 100 -16.35 -14.58 13.47
C LYS A 100 -15.55 -13.35 13.88
N VAL A 101 -15.27 -13.24 15.17
CA VAL A 101 -14.31 -12.30 15.75
C VAL A 101 -13.25 -13.09 16.50
N GLU A 102 -11.98 -12.84 16.21
CA GLU A 102 -10.85 -13.49 16.86
C GLU A 102 -9.86 -12.44 17.36
N ASP A 103 -9.24 -12.72 18.50
CA ASP A 103 -8.12 -11.92 18.97
C ASP A 103 -6.91 -12.13 18.05
N TYR A 104 -6.37 -11.03 17.54
CA TYR A 104 -5.24 -11.04 16.64
C TYR A 104 -4.23 -9.97 17.04
N THR A 105 -2.95 -10.35 17.10
CA THR A 105 -1.86 -9.44 17.41
C THR A 105 -1.01 -9.20 16.17
N ASN A 106 -0.84 -7.95 15.79
CA ASN A 106 0.01 -7.54 14.67
C ASN A 106 0.91 -6.38 15.08
N LYS A 107 1.91 -6.11 14.24
CA LYS A 107 2.79 -4.95 14.39
C LYS A 107 2.19 -3.78 13.61
N VAL A 108 1.92 -2.68 14.29
CA VAL A 108 1.44 -1.43 13.69
C VAL A 108 2.58 -0.41 13.72
N GLY A 109 2.81 0.26 12.59
CA GLY A 109 3.74 1.38 12.51
C GLY A 109 3.17 2.62 13.17
N TYR A 110 4.00 3.33 13.92
CA TYR A 110 3.66 4.63 14.50
C TYR A 110 4.56 5.71 13.92
N SER A 111 4.06 6.94 13.90
CA SER A 111 4.85 8.07 13.46
C SER A 111 6.09 8.25 14.34
N GLU A 112 7.27 8.31 13.74
CA GLU A 112 8.53 8.57 14.48
C GLU A 112 8.50 9.88 15.26
N ARG A 113 7.78 10.88 14.74
CA ARG A 113 7.69 12.22 15.34
C ARG A 113 6.53 12.38 16.31
N ASN A 114 5.53 11.52 16.22
CA ASN A 114 4.42 11.47 17.16
C ASN A 114 4.03 10.01 17.41
N PRO A 115 4.58 9.38 18.46
CA PRO A 115 4.39 7.95 18.71
C PRO A 115 2.96 7.58 19.13
N GLU A 116 2.07 8.53 19.32
CA GLU A 116 0.66 8.28 19.60
C GLU A 116 -0.18 8.12 18.32
N VAL A 117 0.40 8.46 17.14
CA VAL A 117 -0.31 8.42 15.86
C VAL A 117 0.10 7.19 15.07
N ALA A 118 -0.82 6.26 14.86
CA ALA A 118 -0.64 5.13 13.97
C ALA A 118 -0.52 5.60 12.50
N VAL A 119 0.42 5.01 11.77
CA VAL A 119 0.61 5.27 10.34
C VAL A 119 -0.49 4.59 9.55
N GLU A 120 -1.15 5.35 8.69
CA GLU A 120 -2.08 4.85 7.69
C GLU A 120 -1.45 5.00 6.29
N PRO A 121 -1.25 3.90 5.55
CA PRO A 121 -0.83 3.98 4.15
C PRO A 121 -1.87 4.74 3.33
N ARG A 122 -1.40 5.71 2.55
CA ARG A 122 -2.25 6.58 1.75
C ARG A 122 -1.53 7.07 0.53
N LEU A 123 -2.23 7.20 -0.58
CA LEU A 123 -1.69 7.80 -1.79
C LEU A 123 -1.63 9.32 -1.65
N CYS A 124 -0.50 9.90 -2.04
CA CYS A 124 -0.32 11.34 -2.11
C CYS A 124 0.60 11.73 -3.27
N MET A 125 0.44 12.94 -3.77
CA MET A 125 1.34 13.49 -4.79
C MET A 125 2.69 13.79 -4.17
N GLN A 126 3.75 13.23 -4.77
CA GLN A 126 5.12 13.40 -4.33
C GLN A 126 6.02 13.70 -5.53
N TRP A 127 7.12 14.40 -5.27
CA TRP A 127 8.15 14.61 -6.27
C TRP A 127 9.14 13.44 -6.26
N TYR A 128 9.37 12.88 -7.44
CA TYR A 128 10.34 11.82 -7.65
C TYR A 128 11.41 12.27 -8.64
N LEU A 129 12.65 11.93 -8.37
CA LEU A 129 13.74 12.01 -9.32
C LEU A 129 13.90 10.61 -9.96
N SER A 130 13.80 10.56 -11.29
CA SER A 130 14.03 9.31 -12.01
C SER A 130 15.52 8.96 -11.95
N MET A 131 15.83 7.82 -11.36
CA MET A 131 17.21 7.43 -11.02
C MET A 131 17.86 6.51 -12.07
N GLN A 132 17.08 5.82 -12.89
CA GLN A 132 17.61 4.83 -13.82
C GLN A 132 18.68 5.41 -14.75
N HIS A 133 18.42 6.57 -15.33
CA HIS A 133 19.38 7.23 -16.24
C HIS A 133 20.72 7.52 -15.55
N PHE A 134 20.72 7.92 -14.29
CA PHE A 134 21.94 8.17 -13.53
C PHE A 134 22.69 6.89 -13.21
N ALA A 135 21.97 5.81 -12.92
CA ALA A 135 22.57 4.50 -12.69
C ALA A 135 23.23 3.96 -13.96
N ASP A 136 22.59 4.12 -15.12
CA ASP A 136 23.11 3.70 -16.41
C ASP A 136 24.44 4.42 -16.79
N ILE A 137 24.62 5.65 -16.34
CA ILE A 137 25.87 6.42 -16.53
C ILE A 137 26.92 6.06 -15.48
N ALA A 138 26.51 5.89 -14.21
CA ALA A 138 27.42 5.77 -13.08
C ALA A 138 27.97 4.35 -12.88
N LEU A 139 27.24 3.33 -13.29
CA LEU A 139 27.64 1.93 -13.06
C LEU A 139 28.79 1.47 -13.96
N PRO A 140 28.81 1.70 -15.29
CA PRO A 140 29.82 1.20 -16.19
C PRO A 140 31.28 1.60 -15.84
N PRO A 141 31.56 2.87 -15.45
CA PRO A 141 32.93 3.28 -15.09
C PRO A 141 33.50 2.54 -13.88
N VAL A 142 32.65 2.06 -12.97
CA VAL A 142 33.09 1.24 -11.82
C VAL A 142 33.32 -0.21 -12.24
N LEU A 143 32.46 -0.75 -13.10
CA LEU A 143 32.58 -2.15 -13.55
C LEU A 143 33.76 -2.37 -14.48
N ASN A 144 34.13 -1.39 -15.32
CA ASN A 144 35.28 -1.46 -16.21
C ASN A 144 36.61 -1.04 -15.55
N GLY A 145 36.56 -0.55 -14.29
CA GLY A 145 37.72 -0.20 -13.50
C GLY A 145 38.30 1.19 -13.73
N GLU A 146 37.60 2.08 -14.47
CA GLU A 146 37.94 3.50 -14.55
C GLU A 146 37.87 4.18 -13.19
N ILE A 147 36.79 3.84 -12.42
CA ILE A 147 36.62 4.27 -11.04
C ILE A 147 36.90 3.09 -10.12
N LYS A 148 37.83 3.23 -9.18
CA LYS A 148 38.26 2.17 -8.27
C LYS A 148 37.80 2.47 -6.85
N PHE A 149 37.18 1.48 -6.20
CA PHE A 149 36.83 1.53 -4.79
C PHE A 149 37.95 0.95 -3.92
N HIS A 150 38.21 1.59 -2.82
CA HIS A 150 39.11 1.09 -1.76
C HIS A 150 38.38 1.03 -0.42
N PRO A 151 38.15 -0.16 0.15
CA PRO A 151 38.45 -1.50 -0.38
C PRO A 151 37.55 -1.94 -1.54
N GLN A 152 38.07 -2.79 -2.40
CA GLN A 152 37.38 -3.28 -3.61
C GLN A 152 36.04 -4.00 -3.34
N LYS A 153 35.86 -4.57 -2.14
CA LYS A 153 34.61 -5.26 -1.74
C LYS A 153 33.35 -4.39 -1.91
N TYR A 154 33.47 -3.06 -1.84
CA TYR A 154 32.35 -2.15 -2.00
C TYR A 154 31.84 -2.03 -3.43
N VAL A 155 32.56 -2.52 -4.42
CA VAL A 155 32.08 -2.60 -5.82
C VAL A 155 30.80 -3.45 -5.90
N THR A 156 30.73 -4.56 -5.17
CA THR A 156 29.54 -5.43 -5.14
C THR A 156 28.34 -4.70 -4.56
N THR A 157 28.54 -3.98 -3.45
CA THR A 157 27.46 -3.19 -2.83
C THR A 157 26.98 -2.10 -3.79
N TYR A 158 27.92 -1.36 -4.40
CA TYR A 158 27.60 -0.30 -5.35
C TYR A 158 26.81 -0.84 -6.56
N ARG A 159 27.26 -1.97 -7.14
CA ARG A 159 26.57 -2.64 -8.24
C ARG A 159 25.14 -2.99 -7.86
N ASN A 160 24.95 -3.72 -6.74
CA ASN A 160 23.64 -4.16 -6.32
C ASN A 160 22.65 -3.00 -6.09
N TRP A 161 23.14 -1.88 -5.60
CA TRP A 161 22.33 -0.68 -5.42
C TRP A 161 21.90 -0.07 -6.75
N LEU A 162 22.82 0.06 -7.73
CA LEU A 162 22.51 0.71 -9.00
C LEU A 162 21.77 -0.19 -9.99
N GLU A 163 21.99 -1.51 -9.94
CA GLU A 163 21.22 -2.47 -10.74
C GLU A 163 19.75 -2.59 -10.30
N ASN A 164 19.45 -2.25 -9.03
CA ASN A 164 18.12 -2.32 -8.46
C ASN A 164 17.68 -0.95 -7.92
N ILE A 165 18.04 0.12 -8.63
CA ILE A 165 17.73 1.48 -8.19
C ILE A 165 16.25 1.80 -8.40
N ASP A 166 15.60 2.27 -7.36
CA ASP A 166 14.28 2.85 -7.44
C ASP A 166 14.35 4.37 -7.61
N ASP A 167 13.29 4.97 -8.17
CA ASP A 167 13.15 6.41 -8.26
C ASP A 167 13.17 7.04 -6.86
N TRP A 168 13.92 8.11 -6.70
CA TRP A 168 14.12 8.75 -5.41
C TRP A 168 13.01 9.75 -5.10
N CYS A 169 12.20 9.46 -4.07
CA CYS A 169 11.25 10.43 -3.54
C CYS A 169 12.02 11.57 -2.84
N ILE A 170 12.03 12.75 -3.44
CA ILE A 170 12.75 13.93 -2.95
C ILE A 170 11.89 14.84 -2.07
N SER A 171 10.56 14.69 -2.11
CA SER A 171 9.66 15.51 -1.30
C SER A 171 9.48 14.95 0.12
N ARG A 172 9.24 15.87 1.05
CA ARG A 172 8.90 15.57 2.45
C ARG A 172 7.76 16.48 2.86
N GLN A 173 6.71 15.94 3.44
CA GLN A 173 5.56 16.68 3.96
C GLN A 173 5.89 17.21 5.35
N LEU A 174 6.60 18.35 5.41
CA LEU A 174 7.02 18.99 6.64
C LEU A 174 6.50 20.42 6.70
N TRP A 175 5.96 20.82 7.85
CA TRP A 175 5.58 22.20 8.09
C TRP A 175 6.79 23.16 8.06
N TRP A 176 7.91 22.69 8.58
CA TRP A 176 9.19 23.39 8.52
C TRP A 176 10.16 22.60 7.65
N GLY A 177 10.45 23.12 6.49
CA GLY A 177 11.34 22.49 5.52
C GLY A 177 11.62 23.42 4.34
N HIS A 178 12.53 22.98 3.46
CA HIS A 178 12.82 23.70 2.22
C HIS A 178 11.76 23.36 1.16
N ARG A 179 11.28 24.39 0.47
CA ARG A 179 10.42 24.18 -0.70
C ARG A 179 11.25 23.63 -1.86
N ILE A 180 10.72 22.63 -2.54
CA ILE A 180 11.30 22.13 -3.79
C ILE A 180 11.14 23.21 -4.85
N PRO A 181 12.21 23.63 -5.54
CA PRO A 181 12.19 24.71 -6.52
C PRO A 181 11.69 24.20 -7.90
N ALA A 182 10.49 23.70 -7.95
CA ALA A 182 9.85 23.19 -9.16
C ALA A 182 8.41 23.73 -9.30
#